data_c66d2241cbdd1f7ccb764637d8a90349
#
_entry.id   c66d2241cbdd1f7ccb764637d8a90349
#
_cell.length_a   1.000
_cell.length_b   1.000
_cell.length_c   1.000
_cell.angle_alpha   90.00
_cell.angle_beta   90.00
_cell.angle_gamma   90.00
#
_symmetry.space_group_name_H-M   'P 1'
#
loop_
_entity.id
_entity.type
_entity.pdbx_description
1 polymer ?
#
loop_
_entity_poly.entity_id
_entity_poly.type
_entity_poly.pdbx_seq_one_letter_code
_entity_poly.pdbx_strand_id
1 'polypeptide(L)'
;MLPTHRKPTHPGEILLKEFLEPMKLSQAELAKRMGVPIQRINTLINEKRGITAETAILLSRELKSTPEFWMHIQTVFDLYEAQTVLKRAA
;
A
#
# COMPACT_ATOMS: atom_id res chain seq x y z
N MET A 1 -4.94 0.04 -18.33
CA MET A 1 -4.23 1.23 -18.80
C MET A 1 -3.81 2.09 -17.62
N LEU A 2 -2.59 2.60 -17.63
CA LEU A 2 -2.11 3.46 -16.55
C LEU A 2 -2.69 4.86 -16.69
N PRO A 3 -3.08 5.48 -15.58
CA PRO A 3 -3.53 6.86 -15.63
C PRO A 3 -2.39 7.78 -16.06
N THR A 4 -2.66 8.67 -17.00
CA THR A 4 -1.67 9.61 -17.49
C THR A 4 -1.88 11.01 -16.94
N HIS A 5 -3.04 11.27 -16.33
CA HIS A 5 -3.42 12.60 -15.88
C HIS A 5 -3.43 12.75 -14.37
N ARG A 6 -3.45 11.66 -13.64
CA ARG A 6 -3.60 11.67 -12.20
C ARG A 6 -2.67 10.66 -11.57
N LYS A 7 -2.02 11.08 -10.48
CA LYS A 7 -1.22 10.17 -9.70
C LYS A 7 -2.13 9.13 -9.02
N PRO A 8 -1.81 7.84 -9.13
CA PRO A 8 -2.54 6.82 -8.39
C PRO A 8 -2.36 7.01 -6.88
N THR A 9 -3.34 6.54 -6.13
CA THR A 9 -3.28 6.60 -4.68
C THR A 9 -2.21 5.63 -4.18
N HIS A 10 -1.39 6.08 -3.24
CA HIS A 10 -0.39 5.21 -2.62
C HIS A 10 -1.08 4.08 -1.84
N PRO A 11 -0.55 2.84 -1.90
CA PRO A 11 -1.14 1.73 -1.15
C PRO A 11 -1.34 2.00 0.34
N GLY A 12 -0.46 2.80 0.95
CA GLY A 12 -0.60 3.16 2.36
C GLY A 12 -1.86 3.95 2.64
N GLU A 13 -2.23 4.86 1.74
CA GLU A 13 -3.48 5.62 1.89
C GLU A 13 -4.69 4.71 1.70
N ILE A 14 -4.61 3.77 0.75
CA ILE A 14 -5.68 2.80 0.55
C ILE A 14 -5.87 1.95 1.80
N LEU A 15 -4.76 1.49 2.39
CA LEU A 15 -4.82 0.73 3.63
C LEU A 15 -5.54 1.53 4.73
N LEU A 16 -5.16 2.78 4.91
CA LEU A 16 -5.73 3.61 5.96
C LEU A 16 -7.20 3.92 5.70
N LYS A 17 -7.52 4.43 4.51
CA LYS A 17 -8.84 4.97 4.21
C LYS A 17 -9.88 3.92 3.89
N GLU A 18 -9.48 2.85 3.21
CA GLU A 18 -10.42 1.85 2.73
C GLU A 18 -10.57 0.65 3.67
N PHE A 19 -9.61 0.46 4.58
CA PHE A 19 -9.63 -0.70 5.47
C PHE A 19 -9.61 -0.31 6.94
N LEU A 20 -8.57 0.38 7.40
CA LEU A 20 -8.41 0.64 8.83
C LEU A 20 -9.51 1.54 9.38
N GLU A 21 -9.79 2.65 8.70
CA GLU A 21 -10.82 3.58 9.19
C GLU A 21 -12.21 2.96 9.18
N PRO A 22 -12.67 2.35 8.07
CA PRO A 22 -14.00 1.71 8.09
C PRO A 22 -14.09 0.57 9.09
N MET A 23 -13.01 -0.20 9.30
CA MET A 23 -13.02 -1.33 10.22
C MET A 23 -12.77 -0.89 11.66
N LYS A 24 -12.48 0.36 11.91
CA LYS A 24 -12.10 0.88 13.23
C LYS A 24 -10.96 0.09 13.81
N LEU A 25 -9.99 -0.26 12.97
CA LEU A 25 -8.83 -1.04 13.34
C LEU A 25 -7.62 -0.12 13.43
N SER A 26 -6.93 -0.14 14.58
CA SER A 26 -5.76 0.71 14.76
C SER A 26 -4.54 0.11 14.07
N GLN A 27 -3.56 0.97 13.79
CA GLN A 27 -2.29 0.52 13.21
C GLN A 27 -1.59 -0.48 14.16
N ALA A 28 -1.64 -0.20 15.45
CA ALA A 28 -1.02 -1.09 16.45
C ALA A 28 -1.69 -2.47 16.46
N GLU A 29 -3.00 -2.50 16.39
CA GLU A 29 -3.71 -3.78 16.38
C GLU A 29 -3.44 -4.56 15.10
N LEU A 30 -3.40 -3.89 13.96
CA LEU A 30 -3.06 -4.56 12.70
C LEU A 30 -1.66 -5.14 12.75
N ALA A 31 -0.68 -4.36 13.23
CA ALA A 31 0.69 -4.83 13.34
C ALA A 31 0.78 -6.07 14.24
N LYS A 32 0.06 -6.04 15.36
CA LYS A 32 0.01 -7.18 16.29
C LYS A 32 -0.54 -8.42 15.59
N ARG A 33 -1.65 -8.28 14.86
CA ARG A 33 -2.25 -9.41 14.16
C ARG A 33 -1.34 -9.98 13.09
N MET A 34 -0.59 -9.09 12.40
CA MET A 34 0.34 -9.51 11.37
C MET A 34 1.65 -10.06 11.93
N GLY A 35 1.91 -9.85 13.22
CA GLY A 35 3.16 -10.27 13.83
C GLY A 35 4.36 -9.45 13.37
N VAL A 36 4.15 -8.17 13.09
CA VAL A 36 5.22 -7.28 12.63
C VAL A 36 5.31 -6.06 13.56
N PRO A 37 6.48 -5.37 13.57
CA PRO A 37 6.59 -4.13 14.34
C PRO A 37 5.62 -3.08 13.80
N ILE A 38 5.11 -2.23 14.71
CA ILE A 38 4.17 -1.18 14.32
C ILE A 38 4.80 -0.22 13.30
N GLN A 39 6.12 -0.05 13.35
CA GLN A 39 6.82 0.82 12.41
C GLN A 39 6.61 0.40 10.95
N ARG A 40 6.46 -0.91 10.70
CA ARG A 40 6.21 -1.40 9.35
C ARG A 40 4.88 -0.85 8.81
N ILE A 41 3.86 -0.79 9.67
CA ILE A 41 2.56 -0.25 9.28
C ILE A 41 2.63 1.27 9.18
N ASN A 42 3.24 1.93 10.17
CA ASN A 42 3.35 3.39 10.19
C ASN A 42 4.07 3.92 8.95
N THR A 43 5.20 3.30 8.58
CA THR A 43 5.98 3.77 7.43
C THR A 43 5.23 3.53 6.12
N LEU A 44 4.44 2.46 6.04
CA LEU A 44 3.60 2.21 4.88
C LEU A 44 2.51 3.28 4.76
N ILE A 45 1.82 3.58 5.85
CA ILE A 45 0.74 4.58 5.85
C ILE A 45 1.29 5.98 5.58
N ASN A 46 2.49 6.27 6.06
CA ASN A 46 3.15 7.55 5.80
C ASN A 46 3.82 7.60 4.43
N GLU A 47 3.60 6.60 3.59
CA GLU A 47 4.06 6.54 2.21
C GLU A 47 5.59 6.52 2.09
N LYS A 48 6.28 6.07 3.13
CA LYS A 48 7.73 5.97 3.16
C LYS A 48 8.23 4.59 2.78
N ARG A 49 7.33 3.65 2.54
CA ARG A 49 7.65 2.33 2.02
C ARG A 49 6.47 1.83 1.20
N GLY A 50 6.74 0.89 0.30
CA GLY A 50 5.71 0.27 -0.51
C GLY A 50 5.33 -1.11 0.01
N ILE A 51 4.43 -1.75 -0.72
CA ILE A 51 3.99 -3.11 -0.43
C ILE A 51 5.00 -4.09 -1.02
N THR A 52 5.53 -4.97 -0.17
CA THR A 52 6.32 -6.11 -0.63
C THR A 52 5.41 -7.34 -0.71
N ALA A 53 5.91 -8.40 -1.35
CA ALA A 53 5.14 -9.65 -1.45
C ALA A 53 4.78 -10.19 -0.07
N GLU A 54 5.73 -10.16 0.87
CA GLU A 54 5.46 -10.62 2.24
C GLU A 54 4.35 -9.78 2.89
N THR A 55 4.45 -8.46 2.79
CA THR A 55 3.45 -7.57 3.38
C THR A 55 2.08 -7.80 2.74
N ALA A 56 2.05 -8.01 1.42
CA ALA A 56 0.80 -8.29 0.70
C ALA A 56 0.11 -9.55 1.24
N ILE A 57 0.89 -10.60 1.46
CA ILE A 57 0.36 -11.85 2.00
C ILE A 57 -0.18 -11.64 3.42
N LEU A 58 0.60 -10.95 4.26
CA LEU A 58 0.19 -10.72 5.65
C LEU A 58 -1.07 -9.85 5.72
N LEU A 59 -1.14 -8.80 4.92
CA LEU A 59 -2.32 -7.94 4.87
C LEU A 59 -3.56 -8.72 4.43
N SER A 60 -3.41 -9.56 3.40
CA SER A 60 -4.55 -10.30 2.87
C SER A 60 -5.11 -11.32 3.86
N ARG A 61 -4.29 -11.79 4.80
CA ARG A 61 -4.75 -12.72 5.85
C ARG A 61 -5.63 -12.03 6.89
N GLU A 62 -5.33 -10.76 7.18
CA GLU A 62 -6.03 -10.02 8.22
C GLU A 62 -7.18 -9.17 7.69
N LEU A 63 -7.11 -8.78 6.43
CA LEU A 63 -8.10 -7.93 5.79
C LEU A 63 -8.72 -8.71 4.64
N LYS A 64 -10.01 -8.49 4.38
CA LYS A 64 -10.70 -9.21 3.29
C LYS A 64 -10.16 -8.73 1.94
N SER A 65 -9.04 -9.31 1.52
CA SER A 65 -8.35 -8.91 0.31
C SER A 65 -7.44 -10.05 -0.12
N THR A 66 -6.76 -9.86 -1.26
CA THR A 66 -5.84 -10.84 -1.81
C THR A 66 -4.44 -10.25 -1.91
N PRO A 67 -3.38 -11.08 -1.89
CA PRO A 67 -2.03 -10.57 -2.13
C PRO A 67 -1.93 -9.87 -3.48
N GLU A 68 -2.61 -10.39 -4.49
CA GLU A 68 -2.61 -9.81 -5.83
C GLU A 68 -3.17 -8.39 -5.85
N PHE A 69 -4.21 -8.14 -5.05
CA PHE A 69 -4.77 -6.79 -4.94
C PHE A 69 -3.70 -5.80 -4.47
N TRP A 70 -2.99 -6.15 -3.38
CA TRP A 70 -1.99 -5.25 -2.83
C TRP A 70 -0.80 -5.05 -3.76
N MET A 71 -0.36 -6.12 -4.43
CA MET A 71 0.74 -6.01 -5.39
C MET A 71 0.32 -5.21 -6.62
N HIS A 72 -0.94 -5.35 -7.05
CA HIS A 72 -1.42 -4.61 -8.20
C HIS A 72 -1.42 -3.10 -7.95
N ILE A 73 -1.97 -2.66 -6.81
CA ILE A 73 -2.01 -1.23 -6.52
C ILE A 73 -0.60 -0.66 -6.33
N GLN A 74 0.32 -1.47 -5.80
CA GLN A 74 1.72 -1.05 -5.69
C GLN A 74 2.34 -0.92 -7.08
N THR A 75 2.10 -1.89 -7.96
CA THR A 75 2.65 -1.86 -9.31
C THR A 75 2.17 -0.64 -10.09
N VAL A 76 0.88 -0.33 -10.00
CA VAL A 76 0.32 0.84 -10.69
C VAL A 76 1.00 2.12 -10.19
N PHE A 77 1.18 2.23 -8.87
CA PHE A 77 1.85 3.38 -8.28
C PHE A 77 3.30 3.48 -8.77
N ASP A 78 4.03 2.36 -8.72
CA ASP A 78 5.44 2.33 -9.10
C ASP A 78 5.64 2.69 -10.57
N LEU A 79 4.78 2.17 -11.44
CA LEU A 79 4.88 2.46 -12.87
C LEU A 79 4.61 3.93 -13.14
N TYR A 80 3.66 4.53 -12.45
CA TYR A 80 3.41 5.96 -12.57
C TYR A 80 4.63 6.78 -12.17
N GLU A 81 5.24 6.43 -11.02
CA GLU A 81 6.43 7.13 -10.54
C GLU A 81 7.60 6.98 -11.52
N ALA A 82 7.80 5.76 -12.03
CA ALA A 82 8.88 5.52 -12.99
C ALA A 82 8.67 6.30 -14.28
N GLN A 83 7.44 6.35 -14.78
CA GLN A 83 7.13 7.12 -15.98
C GLN A 83 7.38 8.61 -15.76
N THR A 84 7.04 9.11 -14.58
CA THR A 84 7.27 10.51 -14.23
C THR A 84 8.76 10.84 -14.24
N VAL A 85 9.59 9.97 -13.64
CA VAL A 85 11.03 10.17 -13.61
C VAL A 85 11.61 10.14 -15.02
N LEU A 86 11.21 9.16 -15.83
CA LEU A 86 11.70 9.04 -17.21
C LEU A 86 11.30 10.24 -18.06
N LYS A 87 10.11 10.75 -17.85
CA LYS A 87 9.61 11.92 -18.60
C LYS A 87 10.42 13.15 -18.27
N ARG A 88 10.82 13.33 -17.00
CA ARG A 88 11.65 14.46 -16.59
C ARG A 88 13.07 14.35 -17.12
N ALA A 89 13.57 13.13 -17.28
CA ALA A 89 14.93 12.88 -17.76
C ALA A 89 15.07 13.03 -19.28
N ALA A 90 13.98 13.00 -20.01
CA ALA A 90 13.99 13.05 -21.46
C ALA A 90 14.29 14.47 -22.01
#